data_7a385e8af2f7ee2b1d714f9a655913a2
#
_entry.id   7a385e8af2f7ee2b1d714f9a655913a2
#
_cell.length_a   1.000
_cell.length_b   1.000
_cell.length_c   1.000
_cell.angle_alpha   90.00
_cell.angle_beta   90.00
_cell.angle_gamma   90.00
#
_symmetry.space_group_name_H-M   'P 1'
#
loop_
_entity.id
_entity.type
_entity.pdbx_description
1 polymer ?
#
loop_
_entity_poly.entity_id
_entity_poly.type
_entity_poly.pdbx_seq_one_letter_code
_entity_poly.pdbx_strand_id
1 'polypeptide(L)'
;MFLGSILPAQARNIPEKKQILPGASIIYNSLAPKHEVRAVWLTTIGGIDWPHSYSQSPYSAKKQQQELCQILDRLQQAKINTVLILTRIRGTMIYPSDYEPWDGCLSGFPGKSPGYDALQFAIDECHKRGMELHAW
;
A
#
# COMPACT_ATOMS: atom_id res chain seq x y z
N MET A 1 35.77 37.24 -21.06
CA MET A 1 36.15 35.90 -20.62
C MET A 1 36.14 35.89 -19.10
N PHE A 2 34.96 35.60 -18.48
CA PHE A 2 34.82 35.62 -17.03
C PHE A 2 34.77 34.18 -16.51
N LEU A 3 35.80 33.78 -15.81
CA LEU A 3 35.88 32.53 -15.07
C LEU A 3 35.18 32.73 -13.74
N GLY A 4 33.95 32.21 -13.61
CA GLY A 4 33.24 32.12 -12.36
C GLY A 4 33.77 30.96 -11.54
N SER A 5 34.42 31.23 -10.42
CA SER A 5 34.86 30.25 -9.45
C SER A 5 33.62 29.69 -8.70
N ILE A 6 33.38 28.40 -8.86
CA ILE A 6 32.37 27.66 -8.05
C ILE A 6 33.03 27.41 -6.70
N LEU A 7 32.53 28.10 -5.66
CA LEU A 7 32.90 27.79 -4.27
C LEU A 7 32.30 26.44 -3.88
N PRO A 8 33.04 25.57 -3.21
CA PRO A 8 32.50 24.32 -2.71
C PRO A 8 31.51 24.60 -1.58
N ALA A 9 30.38 23.88 -1.63
CA ALA A 9 29.37 23.93 -0.58
C ALA A 9 30.02 23.58 0.77
N GLN A 10 30.02 24.54 1.70
CA GLN A 10 30.47 24.30 3.06
C GLN A 10 29.63 23.19 3.67
N ALA A 11 30.29 22.10 4.06
CA ALA A 11 29.72 21.06 4.88
C ALA A 11 29.14 21.71 6.14
N ARG A 12 27.83 21.62 6.32
CA ARG A 12 27.17 22.08 7.55
C ARG A 12 27.76 21.27 8.68
N ASN A 13 28.46 21.95 9.60
CA ASN A 13 28.89 21.37 10.85
C ASN A 13 27.71 20.71 11.55
N ILE A 14 27.69 19.40 11.56
CA ILE A 14 26.81 18.65 12.45
C ILE A 14 27.33 18.94 13.86
N PRO A 15 26.54 19.52 14.74
CA PRO A 15 27.03 19.83 16.07
C PRO A 15 27.51 18.54 16.75
N GLU A 16 28.73 18.56 17.27
CA GLU A 16 29.29 17.49 18.10
C GLU A 16 28.26 17.01 19.12
N LYS A 17 28.21 15.69 19.32
CA LYS A 17 27.36 15.02 20.29
C LYS A 17 27.44 15.75 21.62
N LYS A 18 26.49 16.63 21.90
CA LYS A 18 26.27 17.15 23.23
C LYS A 18 26.14 15.96 24.17
N GLN A 19 26.97 15.92 25.19
CA GLN A 19 26.93 14.94 26.24
C GLN A 19 25.50 14.83 26.77
N ILE A 20 24.85 13.71 26.46
CA ILE A 20 23.46 13.47 26.83
C ILE A 20 23.44 13.24 28.33
N LEU A 21 22.83 14.15 29.10
CA LEU A 21 22.65 14.02 30.56
C LEU A 21 21.94 12.67 30.84
N PRO A 22 22.32 11.98 31.96
CA PRO A 22 21.61 10.79 32.38
C PRO A 22 20.10 11.11 32.53
N GLY A 23 19.23 10.43 31.76
CA GLY A 23 17.80 10.72 31.69
C GLY A 23 17.32 11.34 30.37
N ALA A 24 18.18 12.01 29.60
CA ALA A 24 17.82 12.59 28.32
C ALA A 24 17.47 11.49 27.25
N SER A 25 18.07 10.31 27.40
CA SER A 25 17.75 9.16 26.57
C SER A 25 16.29 8.69 26.74
N ILE A 26 15.76 8.78 27.96
CA ILE A 26 14.38 8.41 28.29
C ILE A 26 13.40 9.42 27.64
N ILE A 27 13.73 10.71 27.69
CA ILE A 27 12.90 11.75 27.07
C ILE A 27 12.93 11.62 25.54
N TYR A 28 14.10 11.33 24.96
CA TYR A 28 14.23 11.15 23.51
C TYR A 28 13.44 9.93 23.01
N ASN A 29 13.49 8.81 23.73
CA ASN A 29 12.71 7.61 23.42
C ASN A 29 11.20 7.80 23.64
N SER A 30 10.80 8.69 24.56
CA SER A 30 9.39 9.01 24.78
C SER A 30 8.79 9.90 23.67
N LEU A 31 9.64 10.67 22.97
CA LEU A 31 9.24 11.52 21.84
C LEU A 31 9.35 10.82 20.49
N ALA A 32 10.05 9.69 20.42
CA ALA A 32 10.07 8.87 19.21
C ALA A 32 8.69 8.26 18.95
N PRO A 33 8.15 8.34 17.74
CA PRO A 33 6.87 7.71 17.41
C PRO A 33 6.98 6.22 17.68
N LYS A 34 6.10 5.69 18.54
CA LYS A 34 6.04 4.25 18.87
C LYS A 34 5.61 3.41 17.67
N HIS A 35 4.91 4.02 16.73
CA HIS A 35 4.40 3.39 15.54
C HIS A 35 4.72 4.27 14.33
N GLU A 36 5.34 3.65 13.34
CA GLU A 36 5.60 4.28 12.06
C GLU A 36 4.65 3.69 11.02
N VAL A 37 3.95 4.55 10.28
CA VAL A 37 3.14 4.12 9.14
C VAL A 37 4.04 4.02 7.91
N ARG A 38 4.18 2.81 7.39
CA ARG A 38 4.81 2.53 6.10
C ARG A 38 3.73 2.01 5.16
N ALA A 39 3.18 2.92 4.39
CA ALA A 39 2.02 2.67 3.57
C ALA A 39 2.35 2.59 2.09
N VAL A 40 1.53 1.83 1.34
CA VAL A 40 1.58 1.74 -0.12
C VAL A 40 0.16 1.88 -0.67
N TRP A 41 0.04 2.55 -1.81
CA TRP A 41 -1.17 2.57 -2.62
C TRP A 41 -1.15 1.38 -3.56
N LEU A 42 -2.30 0.68 -3.64
CA LEU A 42 -2.53 -0.42 -4.56
C LEU A 42 -3.73 -0.08 -5.44
N THR A 43 -3.47 0.22 -6.70
CA THR A 43 -4.55 0.59 -7.63
C THR A 43 -5.10 -0.62 -8.37
N THR A 44 -6.42 -0.59 -8.57
CA THR A 44 -7.14 -1.57 -9.42
C THR A 44 -7.38 -1.04 -10.84
N ILE A 45 -7.01 0.22 -11.12
CA ILE A 45 -7.23 0.85 -12.42
C ILE A 45 -6.48 0.09 -13.52
N GLY A 46 -7.23 -0.44 -14.49
CA GLY A 46 -6.65 -1.09 -15.66
C GLY A 46 -5.71 -2.27 -15.34
N GLY A 47 -5.73 -2.78 -14.11
CA GLY A 47 -4.82 -3.83 -13.69
C GLY A 47 -3.37 -3.39 -13.55
N ILE A 48 -3.10 -2.11 -13.26
CA ILE A 48 -1.72 -1.59 -13.12
C ILE A 48 -0.98 -2.30 -11.99
N ASP A 49 -1.59 -2.36 -10.79
CA ASP A 49 -0.98 -3.06 -9.65
C ASP A 49 -1.63 -4.43 -9.42
N TRP A 50 -2.98 -4.49 -9.49
CA TRP A 50 -3.79 -5.68 -9.32
C TRP A 50 -5.24 -5.39 -9.74
N PRO A 51 -5.95 -6.36 -10.39
CA PRO A 51 -5.45 -7.65 -10.87
C PRO A 51 -4.88 -7.58 -12.29
N HIS A 52 -3.94 -8.45 -12.63
CA HIS A 52 -3.40 -8.57 -13.98
C HIS A 52 -4.17 -9.59 -14.84
N SER A 53 -5.11 -10.32 -14.26
CA SER A 53 -5.93 -11.31 -14.96
C SER A 53 -7.40 -11.22 -14.54
N TYR A 54 -8.31 -11.53 -15.46
CA TYR A 54 -9.73 -11.49 -15.19
C TYR A 54 -10.24 -12.77 -14.52
N SER A 55 -11.12 -12.59 -13.52
CA SER A 55 -11.83 -13.67 -12.84
C SER A 55 -13.10 -14.03 -13.61
N GLN A 56 -13.04 -15.08 -14.43
CA GLN A 56 -14.15 -15.55 -15.27
C GLN A 56 -14.58 -16.99 -14.96
N SER A 57 -13.85 -17.66 -14.10
CA SER A 57 -14.09 -19.00 -13.62
C SER A 57 -13.56 -19.17 -12.19
N PRO A 58 -13.96 -20.20 -11.43
CA PRO A 58 -13.38 -20.48 -10.12
C PRO A 58 -11.87 -20.63 -10.12
N TYR A 59 -11.29 -21.15 -11.20
CA TYR A 59 -9.85 -21.28 -11.36
C TYR A 59 -9.18 -19.92 -11.53
N SER A 60 -9.70 -19.05 -12.40
CA SER A 60 -9.14 -17.71 -12.60
C SER A 60 -9.37 -16.79 -11.40
N ALA A 61 -10.48 -16.95 -10.66
CA ALA A 61 -10.70 -16.28 -9.40
C ALA A 61 -9.59 -16.63 -8.38
N LYS A 62 -9.29 -17.92 -8.24
CA LYS A 62 -8.23 -18.38 -7.35
C LYS A 62 -6.85 -17.88 -7.77
N LYS A 63 -6.57 -17.84 -9.08
CA LYS A 63 -5.32 -17.27 -9.61
C LYS A 63 -5.20 -15.79 -9.25
N GLN A 64 -6.27 -15.01 -9.43
CA GLN A 64 -6.32 -13.59 -9.08
C GLN A 64 -6.11 -13.34 -7.57
N GLN A 65 -6.69 -14.20 -6.72
CA GLN A 65 -6.48 -14.18 -5.28
C GLN A 65 -5.02 -14.51 -4.91
N GLN A 66 -4.42 -15.52 -5.54
CA GLN A 66 -3.01 -15.89 -5.32
C GLN A 66 -2.06 -14.75 -5.72
N GLU A 67 -2.38 -14.04 -6.79
CA GLU A 67 -1.62 -12.88 -7.22
C GLU A 67 -1.59 -11.78 -6.14
N LEU A 68 -2.75 -11.46 -5.55
CA LEU A 68 -2.82 -10.50 -4.44
C LEU A 68 -1.99 -10.98 -3.25
N CYS A 69 -2.09 -12.25 -2.88
CA CYS A 69 -1.27 -12.82 -1.80
C CYS A 69 0.23 -12.61 -2.05
N GLN A 70 0.70 -12.86 -3.28
CA GLN A 70 2.11 -12.67 -3.64
C GLN A 70 2.54 -11.20 -3.55
N ILE A 71 1.66 -10.27 -3.91
CA ILE A 71 1.91 -8.83 -3.75
C ILE A 71 2.05 -8.50 -2.25
N LEU A 72 1.09 -8.94 -1.44
CA LEU A 72 1.08 -8.69 0.00
C LEU A 72 2.28 -9.31 0.72
N ASP A 73 2.72 -10.50 0.31
CA ASP A 73 3.92 -11.15 0.84
C ASP A 73 5.18 -10.31 0.60
N ARG A 74 5.31 -9.75 -0.60
CA ARG A 74 6.42 -8.83 -0.94
C ARG A 74 6.37 -7.54 -0.13
N LEU A 75 5.18 -6.98 0.06
CA LEU A 75 4.99 -5.79 0.88
C LEU A 75 5.34 -6.06 2.35
N GLN A 76 4.94 -7.20 2.89
CA GLN A 76 5.30 -7.61 4.24
C GLN A 76 6.82 -7.77 4.41
N GLN A 77 7.50 -8.39 3.44
CA GLN A 77 8.97 -8.50 3.43
C GLN A 77 9.65 -7.13 3.40
N ALA A 78 9.08 -6.17 2.69
CA ALA A 78 9.53 -4.78 2.66
C ALA A 78 9.15 -3.98 3.92
N LYS A 79 8.54 -4.64 4.94
CA LYS A 79 8.11 -4.01 6.19
C LYS A 79 7.02 -2.94 6.00
N ILE A 80 6.25 -3.02 4.94
CA ILE A 80 5.01 -2.24 4.79
C ILE A 80 4.00 -2.75 5.82
N ASN A 81 3.31 -1.85 6.48
CA ASN A 81 2.31 -2.19 7.50
C ASN A 81 0.90 -1.65 7.18
N THR A 82 0.76 -0.88 6.10
CA THR A 82 -0.51 -0.29 5.71
C THR A 82 -0.67 -0.34 4.19
N VAL A 83 -1.82 -0.83 3.72
CA VAL A 83 -2.17 -0.89 2.30
C VAL A 83 -3.41 -0.03 2.06
N LEU A 84 -3.31 0.92 1.14
CA LEU A 84 -4.46 1.70 0.65
C LEU A 84 -4.90 1.10 -0.69
N ILE A 85 -5.99 0.34 -0.69
CA ILE A 85 -6.49 -0.30 -1.91
C ILE A 85 -7.61 0.53 -2.55
N LEU A 86 -7.56 0.69 -3.86
CA LEU A 86 -8.61 1.35 -4.61
C LEU A 86 -9.85 0.45 -4.65
N THR A 87 -10.92 0.87 -3.98
CA THR A 87 -12.15 0.08 -3.83
C THR A 87 -13.31 0.58 -4.69
N ARG A 88 -13.33 1.89 -4.96
CA ARG A 88 -14.39 2.53 -5.73
C ARG A 88 -13.81 3.55 -6.71
N ILE A 89 -14.18 3.42 -7.98
CA ILE A 89 -13.80 4.38 -9.02
C ILE A 89 -14.88 4.49 -10.08
N ARG A 90 -15.16 5.70 -10.54
CA ARG A 90 -16.09 5.99 -11.65
C ARG A 90 -17.49 5.40 -11.45
N GLY A 91 -17.96 5.25 -10.21
CA GLY A 91 -19.26 4.65 -9.91
C GLY A 91 -19.25 3.13 -10.05
N THR A 92 -18.10 2.47 -9.91
CA THR A 92 -17.95 1.02 -9.85
C THR A 92 -17.17 0.59 -8.61
N MET A 93 -17.36 -0.64 -8.15
CA MET A 93 -16.82 -1.16 -6.92
C MET A 93 -16.16 -2.53 -7.08
N ILE A 94 -15.24 -2.88 -6.18
CA ILE A 94 -14.60 -4.20 -6.12
C ILE A 94 -15.20 -5.11 -5.05
N TYR A 95 -16.36 -4.74 -4.50
CA TYR A 95 -17.11 -5.49 -3.48
C TYR A 95 -18.61 -5.49 -3.82
N PRO A 96 -19.42 -6.41 -3.22
CA PRO A 96 -20.86 -6.44 -3.46
C PRO A 96 -21.54 -5.14 -3.01
N SER A 97 -22.38 -4.57 -3.86
CA SER A 97 -23.14 -3.35 -3.57
C SER A 97 -24.49 -3.39 -4.26
N ASP A 98 -25.51 -2.88 -3.56
CA ASP A 98 -26.85 -2.70 -4.13
C ASP A 98 -26.99 -1.36 -4.88
N TYR A 99 -25.99 -0.50 -4.81
CA TYR A 99 -26.04 0.85 -5.34
C TYR A 99 -25.20 1.06 -6.60
N GLU A 100 -24.05 0.41 -6.69
CA GLU A 100 -23.11 0.58 -7.80
C GLU A 100 -22.65 -0.78 -8.33
N PRO A 101 -22.44 -0.87 -9.66
CA PRO A 101 -22.05 -2.13 -10.29
C PRO A 101 -20.59 -2.52 -9.98
N TRP A 102 -20.27 -3.79 -10.21
CA TRP A 102 -18.92 -4.29 -10.17
C TRP A 102 -18.01 -3.60 -11.18
N ASP A 103 -16.78 -3.30 -10.77
CA ASP A 103 -15.76 -2.81 -11.68
C ASP A 103 -15.31 -3.92 -12.63
N GLY A 104 -15.18 -3.57 -13.91
CA GLY A 104 -14.75 -4.50 -14.96
C GLY A 104 -13.30 -4.96 -14.82
N CYS A 105 -12.47 -4.31 -13.98
CA CYS A 105 -11.08 -4.71 -13.76
C CYS A 105 -10.97 -6.13 -13.18
N LEU A 106 -11.97 -6.57 -12.41
CA LEU A 106 -11.96 -7.91 -11.80
C LEU A 106 -12.38 -9.01 -12.75
N SER A 107 -13.48 -8.82 -13.48
CA SER A 107 -14.08 -9.88 -14.35
C SER A 107 -13.81 -9.71 -15.83
N GLY A 108 -13.31 -8.55 -16.24
CA GLY A 108 -13.22 -8.14 -17.66
C GLY A 108 -14.53 -7.59 -18.22
N PHE A 109 -15.61 -7.61 -17.45
CA PHE A 109 -16.93 -7.12 -17.85
C PHE A 109 -17.51 -6.20 -16.78
N PRO A 110 -17.76 -4.90 -17.07
CA PRO A 110 -18.42 -4.01 -16.14
C PRO A 110 -19.76 -4.57 -15.65
N GLY A 111 -20.03 -4.47 -14.37
CA GLY A 111 -21.24 -4.97 -13.72
C GLY A 111 -21.26 -6.47 -13.43
N LYS A 112 -20.29 -7.24 -13.91
CA LYS A 112 -20.23 -8.69 -13.68
C LYS A 112 -19.37 -9.00 -12.46
N SER A 113 -19.94 -9.74 -11.50
CA SER A 113 -19.20 -10.23 -10.33
C SER A 113 -18.01 -11.11 -10.74
N PRO A 114 -16.87 -10.98 -10.03
CA PRO A 114 -15.72 -11.88 -10.19
C PRO A 114 -15.93 -13.26 -9.55
N GLY A 115 -17.07 -13.49 -8.89
CA GLY A 115 -17.37 -14.74 -8.18
C GLY A 115 -16.88 -14.78 -6.73
N TYR A 116 -16.34 -13.68 -6.21
CA TYR A 116 -15.93 -13.52 -4.81
C TYR A 116 -15.94 -12.04 -4.41
N ASP A 117 -15.94 -11.77 -3.11
CA ASP A 117 -15.76 -10.41 -2.56
C ASP A 117 -14.27 -10.10 -2.52
N ALA A 118 -13.83 -9.24 -3.44
CA ALA A 118 -12.40 -8.92 -3.58
C ALA A 118 -11.91 -8.02 -2.44
N LEU A 119 -12.76 -7.14 -1.91
CA LEU A 119 -12.39 -6.28 -0.79
C LEU A 119 -12.28 -7.10 0.51
N GLN A 120 -13.27 -7.94 0.81
CA GLN A 120 -13.22 -8.79 2.00
C GLN A 120 -11.99 -9.72 1.96
N PHE A 121 -11.71 -10.32 0.81
CA PHE A 121 -10.51 -11.12 0.62
C PHE A 121 -9.23 -10.33 0.89
N ALA A 122 -9.13 -9.10 0.37
CA ALA A 122 -7.96 -8.24 0.61
C ALA A 122 -7.79 -7.86 2.09
N ILE A 123 -8.90 -7.57 2.80
CA ILE A 123 -8.91 -7.29 4.24
C ILE A 123 -8.35 -8.49 5.01
N ASP A 124 -8.89 -9.67 4.77
CA ASP A 124 -8.49 -10.89 5.46
C ASP A 124 -7.01 -11.21 5.25
N GLU A 125 -6.53 -11.07 4.01
CA GLU A 125 -5.13 -11.36 3.66
C GLU A 125 -4.15 -10.30 4.19
N CYS A 126 -4.54 -9.03 4.27
CA CYS A 126 -3.75 -7.99 4.95
C CYS A 126 -3.65 -8.27 6.46
N HIS A 127 -4.77 -8.54 7.11
CA HIS A 127 -4.81 -8.81 8.55
C HIS A 127 -4.00 -10.05 8.94
N LYS A 128 -4.05 -11.13 8.15
CA LYS A 128 -3.21 -12.33 8.36
C LYS A 128 -1.71 -12.01 8.37
N ARG A 129 -1.30 -10.94 7.68
CA ARG A 129 0.09 -10.49 7.59
C ARG A 129 0.44 -9.36 8.57
N GLY A 130 -0.50 -9.01 9.46
CA GLY A 130 -0.31 -7.90 10.41
C GLY A 130 -0.28 -6.52 9.74
N MET A 131 -0.89 -6.38 8.56
CA MET A 131 -1.03 -5.12 7.86
C MET A 131 -2.44 -4.56 8.00
N GLU A 132 -2.55 -3.24 8.13
CA GLU A 132 -3.82 -2.53 8.02
C GLU A 132 -4.23 -2.37 6.55
N LEU A 133 -5.53 -2.41 6.28
CA LEU A 133 -6.07 -2.09 4.96
C LEU A 133 -7.00 -0.88 5.07
N HIS A 134 -6.78 0.08 4.20
CA HIS A 134 -7.61 1.27 4.04
C HIS A 134 -8.28 1.25 2.67
N ALA A 135 -9.61 1.35 2.66
CA ALA A 135 -10.40 1.47 1.44
C ALA A 135 -10.30 2.89 0.88
N TRP A 136 -9.97 3.00 -0.38
CA TRP A 136 -9.84 4.28 -1.08
C TRP A 136 -10.70 4.37 -2.34
#